data_e0fb445ff584e64e2c9196c0cd0c9dcc
#
_entry.id   e0fb445ff584e64e2c9196c0cd0c9dcc
#
_cell.length_a   1.000
_cell.length_b   1.000
_cell.length_c   1.000
_cell.angle_alpha   90.00
_cell.angle_beta   90.00
_cell.angle_gamma   90.00
#
_symmetry.space_group_name_H-M   'P 1'
#
loop_
_entity.id
_entity.type
_entity.pdbx_description
1 polymer ?
#
loop_
_entity_poly.entity_id
_entity_poly.type
_entity_poly.pdbx_seq_one_letter_code
_entity_poly.pdbx_strand_id
1 'polypeptide(L)'
;ECRIFNACIPPNDRALYAGTVPVKAISDSEIIFIIGSNPRVESPVLNARIRSSWLKGAEVNLIGENSDLTYGYNHLGTNLIELDKIIKNKGKFYKNRKVLIILGQGIFCRTDGYEALEVVKKFKETLSAELISLHVAASRVGAMDLNFVSDYDYKSTVDWSDIILNIGMDEYDIPNEKFVIYQGSHGDRGANRADVILPGCAFSEESGIFVNTEGRPQLSLKACEKIGNARENWAIIRALSEKLDCTLEYNNLDELRKKLFSEYPIFATLDEVKSNSWVKSSKFTKNCLKVDLKNIWSDHYLTNPIARSSNIMATLSKNNKQISNEKVKS
;
A
#
# COMPACT_ATOMS: atom_id res chain seq x y z
N GLU A 1 12.51 5.47 -2.12
CA GLU A 1 11.46 5.01 -3.04
C GLU A 1 10.47 4.13 -2.28
N CYS A 2 9.22 4.52 -2.19
CA CYS A 2 8.19 3.73 -1.52
C CYS A 2 7.18 3.09 -2.49
N ARG A 3 7.48 3.06 -3.77
CA ARG A 3 6.63 2.42 -4.78
C ARG A 3 6.74 0.90 -4.72
N ILE A 4 5.63 0.23 -4.94
CA ILE A 4 5.58 -1.21 -5.16
C ILE A 4 5.31 -1.42 -6.66
N PHE A 5 6.14 -2.20 -7.34
CA PHE A 5 5.96 -2.57 -8.75
C PHE A 5 5.67 -1.37 -9.68
N ASN A 6 6.39 -0.27 -9.51
CA ASN A 6 6.18 0.97 -10.29
C ASN A 6 4.74 1.52 -10.19
N ALA A 7 4.12 1.41 -9.04
CA ALA A 7 2.74 1.84 -8.84
C ALA A 7 2.55 3.33 -9.14
N CYS A 8 1.56 3.63 -9.96
CA CYS A 8 1.11 4.98 -10.25
C CYS A 8 0.29 5.53 -9.08
N ILE A 9 0.92 6.25 -8.16
CA ILE A 9 0.22 6.84 -7.02
C ILE A 9 0.41 8.35 -7.07
N PRO A 10 -0.67 9.15 -7.26
CA PRO A 10 -0.57 10.60 -7.27
C PRO A 10 -0.23 11.13 -5.88
N PRO A 11 0.96 11.71 -5.67
CA PRO A 11 1.37 12.17 -4.33
C PRO A 11 0.53 13.35 -3.82
N ASN A 12 -0.06 14.12 -4.71
CA ASN A 12 -0.84 15.33 -4.39
C ASN A 12 -2.35 15.05 -4.22
N ASP A 13 -2.80 13.81 -4.33
CA ASP A 13 -4.22 13.43 -4.19
C ASP A 13 -4.39 12.46 -3.00
N ARG A 14 -4.34 13.02 -1.80
CA ARG A 14 -4.43 12.22 -0.56
C ARG A 14 -5.71 11.41 -0.49
N ALA A 15 -6.82 11.95 -0.98
CA ALA A 15 -8.10 11.23 -1.00
C ALA A 15 -8.07 9.96 -1.84
N LEU A 16 -7.19 9.91 -2.86
CA LEU A 16 -7.06 8.74 -3.71
C LEU A 16 -6.25 7.61 -3.06
N TYR A 17 -5.24 7.94 -2.24
CA TYR A 17 -4.43 6.92 -1.58
C TYR A 17 -4.81 6.63 -0.12
N ALA A 18 -5.34 7.59 0.63
CA ALA A 18 -5.81 7.39 2.00
C ALA A 18 -7.33 7.18 2.10
N GLY A 19 -8.05 7.28 0.95
CA GLY A 19 -9.51 7.19 0.93
C GLY A 19 -10.23 8.47 1.36
N THR A 20 -11.57 8.42 1.26
CA THR A 20 -12.47 9.54 1.63
C THR A 20 -13.21 9.28 2.93
N VAL A 21 -13.25 8.02 3.37
CA VAL A 21 -13.99 7.58 4.57
C VAL A 21 -13.19 6.53 5.34
N PRO A 22 -13.43 6.41 6.67
CA PRO A 22 -12.83 5.35 7.46
C PRO A 22 -13.42 3.97 7.08
N VAL A 23 -12.68 2.90 7.41
CA VAL A 23 -13.06 1.49 7.17
C VAL A 23 -14.44 1.14 7.74
N LYS A 24 -14.88 1.84 8.77
CA LYS A 24 -16.22 1.67 9.36
C LYS A 24 -17.35 1.88 8.33
N ALA A 25 -17.15 2.72 7.31
CA ALA A 25 -18.15 3.00 6.26
C ALA A 25 -18.58 1.74 5.47
N ILE A 26 -17.77 0.68 5.47
CA ILE A 26 -18.17 -0.61 4.87
C ILE A 26 -19.49 -1.12 5.46
N SER A 27 -19.67 -0.96 6.77
CA SER A 27 -20.88 -1.46 7.47
C SER A 27 -22.15 -0.70 7.14
N ASP A 28 -22.02 0.51 6.64
CA ASP A 28 -23.12 1.42 6.31
C ASP A 28 -23.41 1.46 4.80
N SER A 29 -22.62 0.72 4.01
CA SER A 29 -22.73 0.72 2.54
C SER A 29 -23.78 -0.27 2.06
N GLU A 30 -24.60 0.16 1.10
CA GLU A 30 -25.61 -0.67 0.44
C GLU A 30 -25.06 -1.35 -0.82
N ILE A 31 -24.07 -0.71 -1.45
CA ILE A 31 -23.39 -1.22 -2.65
C ILE A 31 -21.89 -1.04 -2.46
N ILE A 32 -21.14 -2.11 -2.71
CA ILE A 32 -19.69 -2.12 -2.62
C ILE A 32 -19.12 -2.54 -3.98
N PHE A 33 -18.27 -1.69 -4.57
CA PHE A 33 -17.47 -2.02 -5.75
C PHE A 33 -16.04 -2.33 -5.32
N ILE A 34 -15.56 -3.52 -5.64
CA ILE A 34 -14.15 -3.93 -5.45
C ILE A 34 -13.48 -3.84 -6.82
N ILE A 35 -12.44 -3.00 -6.94
CA ILE A 35 -11.78 -2.72 -8.22
C ILE A 35 -10.30 -3.06 -8.12
N GLY A 36 -9.85 -4.04 -8.90
CA GLY A 36 -8.44 -4.43 -8.99
C GLY A 36 -7.86 -4.94 -7.68
N SER A 37 -8.63 -5.70 -6.91
CA SER A 37 -8.22 -6.28 -5.63
C SER A 37 -8.81 -7.66 -5.42
N ASN A 38 -8.02 -8.49 -4.73
CA ASN A 38 -8.53 -9.63 -3.98
C ASN A 38 -8.41 -9.31 -2.48
N PRO A 39 -9.43 -8.73 -1.85
CA PRO A 39 -9.36 -8.31 -0.44
C PRO A 39 -9.19 -9.47 0.53
N ARG A 40 -9.49 -10.70 0.12
CA ARG A 40 -9.20 -11.90 0.95
C ARG A 40 -7.70 -12.08 1.19
N VAL A 41 -6.87 -11.65 0.24
CA VAL A 41 -5.40 -11.74 0.32
C VAL A 41 -4.78 -10.40 0.72
N GLU A 42 -5.22 -9.30 0.10
CA GLU A 42 -4.65 -7.97 0.33
C GLU A 42 -5.03 -7.40 1.70
N SER A 43 -6.24 -7.67 2.20
CA SER A 43 -6.74 -7.13 3.47
C SER A 43 -7.79 -8.06 4.10
N PRO A 44 -7.38 -9.21 4.68
CA PRO A 44 -8.31 -10.24 5.15
C PRO A 44 -9.33 -9.76 6.20
N VAL A 45 -8.93 -8.88 7.11
CA VAL A 45 -9.82 -8.30 8.13
C VAL A 45 -10.88 -7.40 7.49
N LEU A 46 -10.50 -6.63 6.48
CA LEU A 46 -11.43 -5.80 5.72
C LEU A 46 -12.39 -6.70 4.90
N ASN A 47 -11.89 -7.78 4.31
CA ASN A 47 -12.72 -8.77 3.62
C ASN A 47 -13.79 -9.37 4.54
N ALA A 48 -13.46 -9.66 5.80
CA ALA A 48 -14.44 -10.12 6.80
C ALA A 48 -15.52 -9.06 7.08
N ARG A 49 -15.18 -7.76 7.06
CA ARG A 49 -16.16 -6.67 7.18
C ARG A 49 -17.08 -6.58 5.96
N ILE A 50 -16.54 -6.73 4.74
CA ILE A 50 -17.34 -6.78 3.50
C ILE A 50 -18.31 -7.96 3.58
N ARG A 51 -17.82 -9.14 3.99
CA ARG A 51 -18.69 -10.31 4.19
C ARG A 51 -19.82 -10.04 5.19
N SER A 52 -19.52 -9.35 6.30
CA SER A 52 -20.56 -8.97 7.27
C SER A 52 -21.60 -8.04 6.68
N SER A 53 -21.22 -7.09 5.82
CA SER A 53 -22.17 -6.20 5.12
C SER A 53 -22.99 -6.97 4.07
N TRP A 54 -22.36 -7.86 3.32
CA TRP A 54 -23.05 -8.74 2.38
C TRP A 54 -24.12 -9.61 3.07
N LEU A 55 -23.81 -10.19 4.23
CA LEU A 55 -24.79 -10.95 5.04
C LEU A 55 -25.98 -10.11 5.49
N LYS A 56 -25.82 -8.79 5.57
CA LYS A 56 -26.89 -7.82 5.90
C LYS A 56 -27.62 -7.31 4.66
N GLY A 57 -27.29 -7.82 3.46
CA GLY A 57 -27.97 -7.49 2.21
C GLY A 57 -27.24 -6.46 1.35
N ALA A 58 -26.01 -6.07 1.67
CA ALA A 58 -25.22 -5.22 0.78
C ALA A 58 -24.90 -5.96 -0.53
N GLU A 59 -25.05 -5.27 -1.66
CA GLU A 59 -24.67 -5.75 -2.97
C GLU A 59 -23.16 -5.58 -3.16
N VAL A 60 -22.45 -6.66 -3.55
CA VAL A 60 -21.03 -6.61 -3.83
C VAL A 60 -20.78 -6.86 -5.32
N ASN A 61 -20.00 -5.99 -5.94
CA ASN A 61 -19.62 -6.01 -7.35
C ASN A 61 -18.09 -6.05 -7.48
N LEU A 62 -17.54 -7.02 -8.22
CA LEU A 62 -16.13 -7.19 -8.46
C LEU A 62 -15.77 -6.82 -9.90
N ILE A 63 -14.75 -5.96 -10.06
CA ILE A 63 -14.08 -5.66 -11.33
C ILE A 63 -12.60 -6.02 -11.18
N GLY A 64 -12.17 -7.04 -11.89
CA GLY A 64 -10.83 -7.63 -11.79
C GLY A 64 -10.88 -9.13 -11.98
N GLU A 65 -9.82 -9.82 -11.62
CA GLU A 65 -9.77 -11.29 -11.70
C GLU A 65 -10.81 -11.92 -10.78
N ASN A 66 -11.47 -12.94 -11.30
CA ASN A 66 -12.43 -13.73 -10.51
C ASN A 66 -11.70 -14.44 -9.36
N SER A 67 -12.22 -14.30 -8.14
CA SER A 67 -11.56 -14.78 -6.92
C SER A 67 -12.58 -15.30 -5.92
N ASP A 68 -12.21 -16.32 -5.16
CA ASP A 68 -13.02 -16.78 -4.03
C ASP A 68 -12.90 -15.78 -2.86
N LEU A 69 -13.91 -14.94 -2.68
CA LEU A 69 -13.98 -13.94 -1.60
C LEU A 69 -14.67 -14.45 -0.33
N THR A 70 -15.16 -15.70 -0.34
CA THR A 70 -15.95 -16.34 0.74
C THR A 70 -17.39 -15.83 0.90
N TYR A 71 -17.89 -15.06 -0.06
CA TYR A 71 -19.27 -14.55 -0.16
C TYR A 71 -19.66 -14.33 -1.61
N GLY A 72 -20.97 -14.20 -1.87
CA GLY A 72 -21.49 -13.96 -3.21
C GLY A 72 -21.24 -12.52 -3.68
N TYR A 73 -20.92 -12.36 -4.96
CA TYR A 73 -20.77 -11.07 -5.62
C TYR A 73 -21.13 -11.15 -7.11
N ASN A 74 -21.38 -10.01 -7.72
CA ASN A 74 -21.56 -9.88 -9.16
C ASN A 74 -20.19 -9.62 -9.80
N HIS A 75 -19.71 -10.53 -10.64
CA HIS A 75 -18.47 -10.30 -11.41
C HIS A 75 -18.80 -9.49 -12.66
N LEU A 76 -18.38 -8.23 -12.70
CA LEU A 76 -18.69 -7.28 -13.78
C LEU A 76 -17.65 -7.30 -14.92
N GLY A 77 -16.59 -8.12 -14.80
CA GLY A 77 -15.53 -8.25 -15.80
C GLY A 77 -14.13 -7.97 -15.26
N THR A 78 -13.13 -8.08 -16.12
CA THR A 78 -11.71 -7.99 -15.75
C THR A 78 -11.10 -6.62 -15.97
N ASN A 79 -11.83 -5.68 -16.57
CA ASN A 79 -11.32 -4.36 -16.98
C ASN A 79 -12.32 -3.23 -16.69
N LEU A 80 -12.00 -2.01 -17.10
CA LEU A 80 -12.77 -0.82 -16.73
C LEU A 80 -13.94 -0.51 -17.67
N ILE A 81 -14.28 -1.37 -18.64
CA ILE A 81 -15.37 -1.12 -19.60
C ILE A 81 -16.71 -0.97 -18.90
N GLU A 82 -16.98 -1.77 -17.88
CA GLU A 82 -18.26 -1.67 -17.15
C GLU A 82 -18.38 -0.37 -16.36
N LEU A 83 -17.27 0.15 -15.80
CA LEU A 83 -17.28 1.47 -15.17
C LEU A 83 -17.63 2.57 -16.16
N ASP A 84 -17.07 2.53 -17.36
CA ASP A 84 -17.39 3.48 -18.44
C ASP A 84 -18.86 3.41 -18.86
N LYS A 85 -19.45 2.21 -18.96
CA LYS A 85 -20.89 2.03 -19.23
C LYS A 85 -21.76 2.66 -18.14
N ILE A 86 -21.42 2.44 -16.87
CA ILE A 86 -22.14 3.03 -15.73
C ILE A 86 -22.00 4.55 -15.74
N ILE A 87 -20.80 5.08 -16.03
CA ILE A 87 -20.56 6.53 -16.16
C ILE A 87 -21.45 7.12 -17.24
N LYS A 88 -21.50 6.52 -18.45
CA LYS A 88 -22.31 6.96 -19.58
C LYS A 88 -23.81 6.95 -19.26
N ASN A 89 -24.27 5.99 -18.51
CA ASN A 89 -25.66 5.89 -18.04
C ASN A 89 -25.93 6.78 -16.81
N LYS A 90 -24.99 7.66 -16.44
CA LYS A 90 -25.08 8.58 -15.29
C LYS A 90 -25.47 7.87 -13.98
N GLY A 91 -25.03 6.63 -13.81
CA GLY A 91 -25.24 5.84 -12.60
C GLY A 91 -26.71 5.63 -12.20
N LYS A 92 -27.64 5.60 -13.15
CA LYS A 92 -29.11 5.62 -12.90
C LYS A 92 -29.58 4.56 -11.90
N PHE A 93 -28.97 3.35 -11.93
CA PHE A 93 -29.34 2.22 -11.06
C PHE A 93 -28.83 2.36 -9.62
N TYR A 94 -27.90 3.30 -9.36
CA TYR A 94 -27.22 3.48 -8.08
C TYR A 94 -27.61 4.77 -7.36
N LYS A 95 -28.52 5.58 -7.95
CA LYS A 95 -28.96 6.85 -7.36
C LYS A 95 -29.61 6.64 -6.00
N ASN A 96 -29.29 7.55 -5.07
CA ASN A 96 -29.79 7.56 -3.70
C ASN A 96 -29.42 6.34 -2.84
N ARG A 97 -28.43 5.56 -3.27
CA ARG A 97 -27.86 4.45 -2.50
C ARG A 97 -26.47 4.80 -1.98
N LYS A 98 -26.12 4.27 -0.82
CA LYS A 98 -24.79 4.43 -0.24
C LYS A 98 -23.79 3.53 -0.95
N VAL A 99 -22.99 4.11 -1.85
CA VAL A 99 -22.03 3.39 -2.67
C VAL A 99 -20.63 3.58 -2.10
N LEU A 100 -19.89 2.48 -1.95
CA LEU A 100 -18.50 2.44 -1.56
C LEU A 100 -17.65 1.78 -2.65
N ILE A 101 -16.51 2.38 -2.96
CA ILE A 101 -15.49 1.81 -3.84
C ILE A 101 -14.31 1.36 -2.97
N ILE A 102 -13.88 0.13 -3.15
CA ILE A 102 -12.64 -0.42 -2.57
C ILE A 102 -11.66 -0.62 -3.70
N LEU A 103 -10.58 0.17 -3.67
CA LEU A 103 -9.59 0.24 -4.73
C LEU A 103 -8.34 -0.54 -4.31
N GLY A 104 -7.97 -1.54 -5.11
CA GLY A 104 -6.80 -2.37 -4.84
C GLY A 104 -5.57 -2.02 -5.66
N GLN A 105 -4.47 -2.70 -5.41
CA GLN A 105 -3.19 -2.45 -6.06
C GLN A 105 -3.18 -2.82 -7.55
N GLY A 106 -4.11 -3.66 -8.01
CA GLY A 106 -4.27 -3.97 -9.44
C GLY A 106 -4.55 -2.77 -10.34
N ILE A 107 -5.05 -1.66 -9.79
CA ILE A 107 -5.19 -0.38 -10.49
C ILE A 107 -3.87 0.40 -10.48
N PHE A 108 -3.25 0.52 -9.31
CA PHE A 108 -2.05 1.35 -9.13
C PHE A 108 -0.81 0.79 -9.85
N CYS A 109 -0.72 -0.52 -9.98
CA CYS A 109 0.44 -1.20 -10.58
C CYS A 109 0.35 -1.38 -12.11
N ARG A 110 -0.65 -0.79 -12.76
CA ARG A 110 -0.75 -0.79 -14.22
C ARG A 110 0.22 0.21 -14.84
N THR A 111 0.71 -0.07 -16.04
CA THR A 111 1.55 0.86 -16.82
C THR A 111 0.81 2.14 -17.22
N ASP A 112 -0.52 2.04 -17.39
CA ASP A 112 -1.44 3.15 -17.67
C ASP A 112 -2.24 3.56 -16.41
N GLY A 113 -1.69 3.31 -15.23
CA GLY A 113 -2.39 3.47 -13.95
C GLY A 113 -2.94 4.86 -13.69
N TYR A 114 -2.23 5.93 -14.09
CA TYR A 114 -2.73 7.30 -13.97
C TYR A 114 -4.04 7.52 -14.75
N GLU A 115 -4.12 7.04 -16.00
CA GLU A 115 -5.35 7.13 -16.78
C GLU A 115 -6.47 6.25 -16.21
N ALA A 116 -6.12 5.05 -15.73
CA ALA A 116 -7.07 4.16 -15.08
C ALA A 116 -7.66 4.78 -13.81
N LEU A 117 -6.85 5.50 -13.04
CA LEU A 117 -7.31 6.23 -11.86
C LEU A 117 -8.28 7.37 -12.21
N GLU A 118 -8.08 8.07 -13.32
CA GLU A 118 -9.03 9.10 -13.79
C GLU A 118 -10.41 8.49 -14.14
N VAL A 119 -10.45 7.24 -14.67
CA VAL A 119 -11.72 6.50 -14.85
C VAL A 119 -12.39 6.23 -13.50
N VAL A 120 -11.64 5.78 -12.50
CA VAL A 120 -12.16 5.51 -11.15
C VAL A 120 -12.65 6.79 -10.48
N LYS A 121 -11.90 7.90 -10.61
CA LYS A 121 -12.31 9.22 -10.11
C LYS A 121 -13.64 9.64 -10.72
N LYS A 122 -13.77 9.54 -12.06
CA LYS A 122 -15.00 9.86 -12.76
C LYS A 122 -16.17 8.97 -12.34
N PHE A 123 -15.91 7.68 -12.13
CA PHE A 123 -16.89 6.73 -11.63
C PHE A 123 -17.39 7.10 -10.23
N LYS A 124 -16.46 7.38 -9.30
CA LYS A 124 -16.77 7.88 -7.95
C LYS A 124 -17.68 9.12 -7.99
N GLU A 125 -17.30 10.12 -8.80
CA GLU A 125 -18.06 11.37 -8.95
C GLU A 125 -19.47 11.12 -9.50
N THR A 126 -19.59 10.23 -10.49
CA THR A 126 -20.87 9.90 -11.13
C THR A 126 -21.86 9.26 -10.15
N LEU A 127 -21.35 8.43 -9.23
CA LEU A 127 -22.16 7.73 -8.23
C LEU A 127 -22.28 8.50 -6.91
N SER A 128 -21.55 9.61 -6.72
CA SER A 128 -21.36 10.24 -5.41
C SER A 128 -20.88 9.22 -4.36
N ALA A 129 -20.02 8.29 -4.79
CA ALA A 129 -19.55 7.19 -3.98
C ALA A 129 -18.46 7.63 -2.98
N GLU A 130 -18.24 6.82 -1.94
CA GLU A 130 -17.08 6.92 -1.07
C GLU A 130 -15.96 5.99 -1.54
N LEU A 131 -14.73 6.21 -1.06
CA LEU A 131 -13.54 5.48 -1.50
C LEU A 131 -12.73 5.00 -0.30
N ILE A 132 -12.27 3.76 -0.36
CA ILE A 132 -11.21 3.18 0.47
C ILE A 132 -10.15 2.62 -0.48
N SER A 133 -8.88 2.96 -0.25
CA SER A 133 -7.75 2.44 -1.02
C SER A 133 -6.97 1.43 -0.19
N LEU A 134 -6.66 0.26 -0.76
CA LEU A 134 -5.91 -0.79 -0.09
C LEU A 134 -4.41 -0.66 -0.39
N HIS A 135 -3.61 -0.94 0.62
CA HIS A 135 -2.15 -0.96 0.52
C HIS A 135 -1.62 -2.28 1.07
N VAL A 136 -0.59 -2.81 0.39
CA VAL A 136 0.03 -4.09 0.75
C VAL A 136 1.27 -3.94 1.63
N ALA A 137 1.72 -2.71 1.88
CA ALA A 137 2.84 -2.41 2.75
C ALA A 137 2.39 -1.55 3.95
N ALA A 138 2.89 -1.89 5.13
CA ALA A 138 2.63 -1.15 6.35
C ALA A 138 3.16 0.29 6.22
N SER A 139 2.35 1.26 6.69
CA SER A 139 2.66 2.70 6.64
C SER A 139 2.97 3.28 5.27
N ARG A 140 2.51 2.65 4.19
CA ARG A 140 2.67 3.21 2.84
C ARG A 140 1.99 4.58 2.70
N VAL A 141 0.83 4.75 3.32
CA VAL A 141 0.15 6.05 3.39
C VAL A 141 1.04 7.09 4.06
N GLY A 142 1.74 6.72 5.15
CA GLY A 142 2.67 7.61 5.83
C GLY A 142 3.86 8.01 4.96
N ALA A 143 4.42 7.10 4.18
CA ALA A 143 5.49 7.41 3.23
C ALA A 143 5.00 8.38 2.14
N MET A 144 3.76 8.24 1.68
CA MET A 144 3.16 9.16 0.73
C MET A 144 2.85 10.52 1.36
N ASP A 145 2.37 10.55 2.60
CA ASP A 145 2.16 11.79 3.36
C ASP A 145 3.47 12.55 3.61
N LEU A 146 4.62 11.86 3.64
CA LEU A 146 5.97 12.45 3.67
C LEU A 146 6.48 12.86 2.28
N ASN A 147 5.70 12.62 1.22
CA ASN A 147 6.18 12.75 -0.15
C ASN A 147 7.43 11.88 -0.45
N PHE A 148 7.58 10.75 0.27
CA PHE A 148 8.68 9.81 0.08
C PHE A 148 8.36 8.87 -1.08
N VAL A 149 8.20 9.47 -2.25
CA VAL A 149 7.93 8.82 -3.53
C VAL A 149 8.85 9.39 -4.60
N SER A 150 9.19 8.60 -5.60
CA SER A 150 10.00 9.04 -6.73
C SER A 150 9.19 8.95 -8.02
N ASP A 151 9.46 9.85 -8.97
CA ASP A 151 8.95 9.77 -10.33
C ASP A 151 9.70 8.74 -11.19
N TYR A 152 10.87 8.30 -10.73
CA TYR A 152 11.68 7.28 -11.39
C TYR A 152 11.23 5.87 -10.97
N ASP A 153 11.33 4.92 -11.88
CA ASP A 153 11.18 3.51 -11.54
C ASP A 153 12.41 2.97 -10.81
N TYR A 154 12.25 1.82 -10.16
CA TYR A 154 13.33 1.18 -9.40
C TYR A 154 14.57 0.93 -10.28
N LYS A 155 14.39 0.42 -11.50
CA LYS A 155 15.49 0.08 -12.40
C LYS A 155 16.30 1.32 -12.77
N SER A 156 15.64 2.38 -13.20
CA SER A 156 16.31 3.65 -13.52
C SER A 156 17.07 4.21 -12.32
N THR A 157 16.50 4.14 -11.11
CA THR A 157 17.14 4.59 -9.87
C THR A 157 18.41 3.79 -9.58
N VAL A 158 18.37 2.47 -9.73
CA VAL A 158 19.52 1.58 -9.51
C VAL A 158 20.59 1.78 -10.60
N ASP A 159 20.18 1.91 -11.86
CA ASP A 159 21.10 2.00 -13.00
C ASP A 159 22.02 3.24 -12.90
N TRP A 160 21.50 4.41 -12.50
CA TRP A 160 22.31 5.63 -12.40
C TRP A 160 23.05 5.80 -11.07
N SER A 161 22.71 5.02 -10.02
CA SER A 161 23.33 5.12 -8.71
C SER A 161 24.64 4.32 -8.63
N ASP A 162 25.71 4.88 -8.09
CA ASP A 162 26.95 4.16 -7.77
C ASP A 162 26.90 3.54 -6.38
N ILE A 163 26.29 4.25 -5.42
CA ILE A 163 26.13 3.84 -4.02
C ILE A 163 24.65 3.78 -3.69
N ILE A 164 24.22 2.68 -3.08
CA ILE A 164 22.82 2.45 -2.71
C ILE A 164 22.72 2.23 -1.20
N LEU A 165 22.01 3.13 -0.52
CA LEU A 165 21.57 2.91 0.86
C LEU A 165 20.23 2.15 0.83
N ASN A 166 20.29 0.86 1.07
CA ASN A 166 19.13 -0.03 1.11
C ASN A 166 18.59 -0.15 2.54
N ILE A 167 17.42 0.41 2.80
CA ILE A 167 16.79 0.38 4.14
C ILE A 167 15.67 -0.67 4.13
N GLY A 168 16.01 -1.89 4.55
CA GLY A 168 15.05 -2.98 4.76
C GLY A 168 14.35 -3.50 3.50
N MET A 169 14.86 -3.20 2.30
CA MET A 169 14.28 -3.67 1.05
C MET A 169 14.95 -4.98 0.62
N ASP A 170 14.20 -6.06 0.62
CA ASP A 170 14.68 -7.41 0.31
C ASP A 170 14.04 -8.01 -0.97
N GLU A 171 13.07 -7.30 -1.57
CA GLU A 171 12.24 -7.80 -2.67
C GLU A 171 12.88 -7.66 -4.04
N TYR A 172 13.89 -6.80 -4.19
CA TYR A 172 14.54 -6.47 -5.45
C TYR A 172 16.00 -6.91 -5.48
N ASP A 173 16.45 -7.35 -6.65
CA ASP A 173 17.85 -7.67 -6.90
C ASP A 173 18.62 -6.40 -7.26
N ILE A 174 19.74 -6.17 -6.57
CA ILE A 174 20.66 -5.08 -6.86
C ILE A 174 21.87 -5.67 -7.60
N PRO A 175 22.29 -5.13 -8.76
CA PRO A 175 23.43 -5.60 -9.53
C PRO A 175 24.74 -5.63 -8.73
N ASN A 176 25.64 -6.57 -9.05
CA ASN A 176 26.85 -6.81 -8.29
C ASN A 176 27.87 -5.68 -8.38
N GLU A 177 27.84 -4.88 -9.42
CA GLU A 177 28.74 -3.73 -9.63
C GLU A 177 28.41 -2.50 -8.77
N LYS A 178 27.28 -2.50 -8.06
CA LYS A 178 26.90 -1.39 -7.17
C LYS A 178 27.44 -1.58 -5.79
N PHE A 179 27.88 -0.50 -5.14
CA PHE A 179 28.23 -0.52 -3.71
C PHE A 179 26.96 -0.38 -2.86
N VAL A 180 26.67 -1.37 -2.02
CA VAL A 180 25.41 -1.44 -1.25
C VAL A 180 25.68 -1.38 0.24
N ILE A 181 25.05 -0.39 0.89
CA ILE A 181 24.95 -0.29 2.34
C ILE A 181 23.56 -0.75 2.73
N TYR A 182 23.43 -1.85 3.46
CA TYR A 182 22.15 -2.35 3.94
C TYR A 182 21.90 -1.95 5.39
N GLN A 183 20.75 -1.36 5.66
CA GLN A 183 20.27 -1.10 7.02
C GLN A 183 19.01 -1.93 7.25
N GLY A 184 19.04 -2.84 8.22
CA GLY A 184 17.91 -3.71 8.52
C GLY A 184 18.15 -4.59 9.73
N SER A 185 17.11 -5.32 10.14
CA SER A 185 17.09 -6.10 11.39
C SER A 185 17.33 -7.61 11.19
N HIS A 186 17.22 -8.11 9.95
CA HIS A 186 17.30 -9.55 9.65
C HIS A 186 18.21 -9.80 8.44
N GLY A 187 18.89 -10.97 8.47
CA GLY A 187 19.65 -11.47 7.33
C GLY A 187 18.72 -12.01 6.25
N ASP A 188 18.39 -11.18 5.27
CA ASP A 188 17.58 -11.54 4.12
C ASP A 188 18.34 -11.18 2.82
N ARG A 189 17.69 -11.18 1.66
CA ARG A 189 18.30 -10.96 0.33
C ARG A 189 19.10 -9.63 0.29
N GLY A 190 18.51 -8.56 0.82
CA GLY A 190 19.19 -7.26 0.88
C GLY A 190 20.48 -7.29 1.69
N ALA A 191 20.47 -7.94 2.86
CA ALA A 191 21.67 -8.12 3.68
C ALA A 191 22.73 -8.99 2.99
N ASN A 192 22.31 -10.08 2.35
CA ASN A 192 23.23 -10.99 1.64
C ASN A 192 23.90 -10.32 0.43
N ARG A 193 23.25 -9.31 -0.17
CA ARG A 193 23.79 -8.55 -1.30
C ARG A 193 24.73 -7.42 -0.85
N ALA A 194 24.65 -6.97 0.38
CA ALA A 194 25.30 -5.76 0.86
C ALA A 194 26.83 -5.90 0.99
N ASP A 195 27.54 -4.82 0.69
CA ASP A 195 28.98 -4.68 0.98
C ASP A 195 29.22 -4.22 2.42
N VAL A 196 28.26 -3.46 2.99
CA VAL A 196 28.27 -3.00 4.39
C VAL A 196 26.90 -3.22 5.00
N ILE A 197 26.84 -3.74 6.23
CA ILE A 197 25.60 -3.94 6.98
C ILE A 197 25.61 -3.02 8.22
N LEU A 198 24.56 -2.21 8.33
CA LEU A 198 24.27 -1.38 9.50
C LEU A 198 23.09 -2.03 10.26
N PRO A 199 23.33 -2.67 11.42
CA PRO A 199 22.26 -3.39 12.13
C PRO A 199 21.25 -2.40 12.71
N GLY A 200 20.05 -2.38 12.10
CA GLY A 200 18.91 -1.59 12.54
C GLY A 200 17.98 -2.38 13.45
N CYS A 201 17.10 -1.67 14.15
CA CYS A 201 16.03 -2.25 14.97
C CYS A 201 14.92 -2.84 14.11
N ALA A 202 14.29 -3.90 14.61
CA ALA A 202 12.99 -4.33 14.13
C ALA A 202 11.88 -3.37 14.62
N PHE A 203 10.72 -3.38 13.97
CA PHE A 203 9.61 -2.49 14.33
C PHE A 203 9.11 -2.68 15.79
N SER A 204 9.37 -3.82 16.41
CA SER A 204 9.07 -4.10 17.82
C SER A 204 10.12 -3.57 18.81
N GLU A 205 11.30 -3.21 18.33
CA GLU A 205 12.45 -2.77 19.12
C GLU A 205 12.64 -1.26 19.11
N GLU A 206 11.82 -0.53 18.37
CA GLU A 206 11.83 0.93 18.31
C GLU A 206 10.42 1.51 18.33
N SER A 207 10.30 2.79 18.67
CA SER A 207 9.02 3.52 18.61
C SER A 207 8.91 4.29 17.30
N GLY A 208 7.77 4.17 16.61
CA GLY A 208 7.52 4.82 15.35
C GLY A 208 6.09 5.33 15.19
N ILE A 209 5.84 6.12 14.15
CA ILE A 209 4.48 6.53 13.76
C ILE A 209 4.15 5.83 12.45
N PHE A 210 3.05 5.08 12.45
CA PHE A 210 2.53 4.39 11.28
C PHE A 210 1.20 5.00 10.87
N VAL A 211 1.00 5.21 9.57
CA VAL A 211 -0.29 5.66 9.05
C VAL A 211 -0.98 4.45 8.42
N ASN A 212 -2.16 4.12 8.92
CA ASN A 212 -2.91 2.96 8.43
C ASN A 212 -3.61 3.25 7.08
N THR A 213 -4.29 2.24 6.53
CA THR A 213 -4.99 2.30 5.24
C THR A 213 -6.04 3.41 5.14
N GLU A 214 -6.65 3.82 6.26
CA GLU A 214 -7.65 4.91 6.30
C GLU A 214 -7.03 6.28 6.58
N GLY A 215 -5.69 6.41 6.56
CA GLY A 215 -5.00 7.68 6.78
C GLY A 215 -4.91 8.11 8.25
N ARG A 216 -5.04 7.18 9.21
CA ARG A 216 -4.92 7.42 10.65
C ARG A 216 -3.46 7.26 11.08
N PRO A 217 -2.77 8.32 11.53
CA PRO A 217 -1.46 8.20 12.16
C PRO A 217 -1.60 7.55 13.54
N GLN A 218 -0.78 6.54 13.83
CA GLN A 218 -0.82 5.82 15.10
C GLN A 218 0.59 5.65 15.65
N LEU A 219 0.77 5.88 16.94
CA LEU A 219 2.03 5.71 17.63
C LEU A 219 2.22 4.24 18.00
N SER A 220 3.28 3.62 17.48
CA SER A 220 3.77 2.33 17.93
C SER A 220 4.85 2.54 18.98
N LEU A 221 4.71 1.93 20.13
CA LEU A 221 5.71 1.97 21.18
C LEU A 221 6.64 0.75 21.10
N LYS A 222 7.89 0.95 21.44
CA LYS A 222 8.85 -0.12 21.60
C LYS A 222 8.31 -1.18 22.56
N ALA A 223 8.30 -2.44 22.14
CA ALA A 223 7.78 -3.57 22.92
C ALA A 223 8.90 -4.44 23.53
N CYS A 224 10.07 -4.49 22.92
CA CYS A 224 11.21 -5.27 23.38
C CYS A 224 12.53 -4.50 23.22
N GLU A 225 13.55 -4.94 23.94
CA GLU A 225 14.87 -4.34 23.82
C GLU A 225 15.56 -4.77 22.53
N LYS A 226 16.37 -3.87 21.98
CA LYS A 226 17.20 -4.12 20.81
C LYS A 226 18.27 -5.19 21.10
N ILE A 227 18.56 -6.01 20.12
CA ILE A 227 19.48 -7.15 20.25
C ILE A 227 20.88 -6.76 19.76
N GLY A 228 21.89 -7.13 20.54
CA GLY A 228 23.31 -6.98 20.18
C GLY A 228 23.70 -5.55 19.84
N ASN A 229 24.26 -5.36 18.65
CA ASN A 229 24.73 -4.05 18.16
C ASN A 229 23.66 -3.23 17.41
N ALA A 230 22.41 -3.70 17.39
CA ALA A 230 21.33 -2.97 16.72
C ALA A 230 21.16 -1.54 17.28
N ARG A 231 20.87 -0.62 16.39
CA ARG A 231 20.57 0.79 16.71
C ARG A 231 19.22 1.18 16.11
N GLU A 232 18.55 2.13 16.75
CA GLU A 232 17.32 2.70 16.21
C GLU A 232 17.58 3.27 14.82
N ASN A 233 16.69 3.00 13.89
CA ASN A 233 16.90 3.30 12.48
C ASN A 233 17.15 4.80 12.22
N TRP A 234 16.46 5.68 12.93
CA TRP A 234 16.68 7.12 12.84
C TRP A 234 18.07 7.54 13.34
N ALA A 235 18.60 6.88 14.37
CA ALA A 235 19.90 7.19 14.95
C ALA A 235 21.06 6.80 14.01
N ILE A 236 20.91 5.70 13.26
CA ILE A 236 21.85 5.30 12.21
C ILE A 236 21.92 6.39 11.13
N ILE A 237 20.76 6.84 10.64
CA ILE A 237 20.66 7.89 9.60
C ILE A 237 21.27 9.20 10.12
N ARG A 238 20.98 9.57 11.38
CA ARG A 238 21.54 10.77 12.02
C ARG A 238 23.07 10.71 12.10
N ALA A 239 23.62 9.56 12.53
CA ALA A 239 25.08 9.36 12.61
C ALA A 239 25.73 9.38 11.21
N LEU A 240 25.09 8.77 10.22
CA LEU A 240 25.56 8.79 8.83
C LEU A 240 25.60 10.22 8.28
N SER A 241 24.57 11.02 8.54
CA SER A 241 24.49 12.41 8.08
C SER A 241 25.63 13.28 8.62
N GLU A 242 26.08 13.03 9.84
CA GLU A 242 27.24 13.70 10.44
C GLU A 242 28.55 13.36 9.73
N LYS A 243 28.72 12.08 9.33
CA LYS A 243 29.90 11.62 8.57
C LYS A 243 29.93 12.12 7.13
N LEU A 244 28.79 12.51 6.60
CA LEU A 244 28.63 13.06 5.26
C LEU A 244 28.64 14.61 5.25
N ASP A 245 28.99 15.26 6.35
CA ASP A 245 29.01 16.72 6.53
C ASP A 245 27.67 17.42 6.20
N CYS A 246 26.55 16.67 6.33
CA CYS A 246 25.18 17.16 6.14
C CYS A 246 24.30 16.82 7.35
N THR A 247 24.77 17.20 8.52
CA THR A 247 24.21 16.85 9.82
C THR A 247 22.73 17.20 9.93
N LEU A 248 21.89 16.20 10.22
CA LEU A 248 20.47 16.38 10.51
C LEU A 248 20.26 17.02 11.89
N GLU A 249 19.34 17.98 11.96
CA GLU A 249 19.13 18.87 13.12
C GLU A 249 18.24 18.24 14.19
N TYR A 250 18.54 17.02 14.65
CA TYR A 250 17.91 16.37 15.80
C TYR A 250 18.87 15.37 16.44
N ASN A 251 18.82 15.26 17.76
CA ASN A 251 19.70 14.39 18.54
C ASN A 251 18.96 13.31 19.32
N ASN A 252 17.65 13.38 19.34
CA ASN A 252 16.76 12.40 19.98
C ASN A 252 15.42 12.28 19.24
N LEU A 253 14.65 11.25 19.60
CA LEU A 253 13.38 10.94 18.94
C LEU A 253 12.32 12.03 19.14
N ASP A 254 12.36 12.75 20.27
CA ASP A 254 11.40 13.84 20.53
C ASP A 254 11.67 15.06 19.66
N GLU A 255 12.94 15.39 19.43
CA GLU A 255 13.34 16.44 18.47
C GLU A 255 12.94 16.07 17.04
N LEU A 256 13.20 14.82 16.63
CA LEU A 256 12.77 14.31 15.33
C LEU A 256 11.25 14.41 15.17
N ARG A 257 10.48 14.01 16.19
CA ARG A 257 9.00 14.12 16.15
C ARG A 257 8.52 15.56 16.10
N LYS A 258 9.14 16.47 16.85
CA LYS A 258 8.80 17.91 16.76
C LYS A 258 9.01 18.44 15.35
N LYS A 259 10.12 18.08 14.71
CA LYS A 259 10.41 18.45 13.32
C LYS A 259 9.37 17.84 12.37
N LEU A 260 9.08 16.54 12.50
CA LEU A 260 8.05 15.85 11.74
C LEU A 260 6.69 16.54 11.83
N PHE A 261 6.23 16.88 13.03
CA PHE A 261 4.93 17.53 13.24
C PHE A 261 4.88 18.96 12.73
N SER A 262 6.01 19.66 12.74
CA SER A 262 6.14 21.00 12.18
C SER A 262 6.09 21.00 10.65
N GLU A 263 6.80 20.08 10.01
CA GLU A 263 6.91 20.01 8.56
C GLU A 263 5.69 19.30 7.93
N TYR A 264 5.15 18.30 8.64
CA TYR A 264 4.03 17.46 8.20
C TYR A 264 2.94 17.37 9.28
N PRO A 265 2.09 18.39 9.43
CA PRO A 265 1.10 18.50 10.53
C PRO A 265 0.12 17.32 10.64
N ILE A 266 -0.08 16.56 9.56
CA ILE A 266 -0.95 15.37 9.57
C ILE A 266 -0.48 14.34 10.61
N PHE A 267 0.83 14.20 10.83
CA PHE A 267 1.38 13.25 11.79
C PHE A 267 1.15 13.67 13.25
N ALA A 268 0.84 14.94 13.50
CA ALA A 268 0.48 15.42 14.85
C ALA A 268 -0.95 15.04 15.23
N THR A 269 -1.78 14.58 14.28
CA THR A 269 -3.17 14.18 14.53
C THR A 269 -3.26 12.69 14.87
N LEU A 270 -2.53 12.27 15.91
CA LEU A 270 -2.51 10.86 16.33
C LEU A 270 -3.92 10.36 16.64
N ASP A 271 -4.18 9.13 16.20
CA ASP A 271 -5.45 8.39 16.36
C ASP A 271 -6.68 9.04 15.69
N GLU A 272 -6.51 10.10 14.89
CA GLU A 272 -7.60 10.73 14.15
C GLU A 272 -7.57 10.36 12.65
N VAL A 273 -8.73 10.23 12.06
CA VAL A 273 -8.89 10.17 10.60
C VAL A 273 -9.35 11.54 10.11
N LYS A 274 -8.51 12.24 9.36
CA LYS A 274 -8.85 13.52 8.75
C LYS A 274 -9.58 13.31 7.43
N SER A 275 -10.56 14.15 7.16
CA SER A 275 -11.21 14.21 5.86
C SER A 275 -10.21 14.70 4.80
N ASN A 276 -10.23 14.07 3.64
CA ASN A 276 -9.37 14.43 2.51
C ASN A 276 -10.17 15.19 1.46
N SER A 277 -9.61 16.29 0.95
CA SER A 277 -10.20 17.02 -0.17
C SER A 277 -10.10 16.18 -1.45
N TRP A 278 -11.20 16.13 -2.21
CA TRP A 278 -11.26 15.38 -3.46
C TRP A 278 -10.77 16.22 -4.63
N VAL A 279 -9.80 15.69 -5.39
CA VAL A 279 -9.36 16.27 -6.66
C VAL A 279 -10.21 15.71 -7.78
N LYS A 280 -10.92 16.58 -8.52
CA LYS A 280 -11.83 16.17 -9.60
C LYS A 280 -11.09 15.39 -10.70
N SER A 281 -11.82 14.47 -11.33
CA SER A 281 -11.33 13.73 -12.48
C SER A 281 -10.97 14.64 -13.66
N SER A 282 -9.89 14.30 -14.35
CA SER A 282 -9.49 14.88 -15.64
C SER A 282 -10.00 14.02 -16.81
N LYS A 283 -9.52 14.32 -18.02
CA LYS A 283 -9.81 13.48 -19.20
C LYS A 283 -8.94 12.24 -19.18
N PHE A 284 -9.49 11.12 -19.66
CA PHE A 284 -8.78 9.87 -19.85
C PHE A 284 -8.99 9.34 -21.29
N THR A 285 -8.07 8.49 -21.76
CA THR A 285 -8.18 7.84 -23.07
C THR A 285 -9.01 6.56 -22.97
N LYS A 286 -9.62 6.13 -24.09
CA LYS A 286 -10.40 4.89 -24.10
C LYS A 286 -9.53 3.63 -24.08
N ASN A 287 -8.23 3.75 -24.29
CA ASN A 287 -7.32 2.60 -24.36
C ASN A 287 -7.18 1.95 -22.98
N CYS A 288 -7.12 2.74 -21.90
CA CYS A 288 -7.01 2.22 -20.54
C CYS A 288 -8.23 1.38 -20.10
N LEU A 289 -9.38 1.51 -20.77
CA LEU A 289 -10.58 0.75 -20.41
C LEU A 289 -10.46 -0.75 -20.71
N LYS A 290 -9.64 -1.14 -21.67
CA LYS A 290 -9.54 -2.54 -22.17
C LYS A 290 -8.45 -3.35 -21.50
N VAL A 291 -7.59 -2.72 -20.72
CA VAL A 291 -6.49 -3.40 -20.04
C VAL A 291 -7.03 -4.10 -18.79
N ASP A 292 -6.75 -5.39 -18.68
CA ASP A 292 -7.24 -6.18 -17.56
C ASP A 292 -6.55 -5.80 -16.24
N LEU A 293 -7.33 -5.85 -15.18
CA LEU A 293 -6.88 -5.68 -13.80
C LEU A 293 -6.41 -7.03 -13.26
N LYS A 294 -5.17 -7.08 -12.82
CA LYS A 294 -4.57 -8.29 -12.26
C LYS A 294 -4.46 -8.19 -10.74
N ASN A 295 -4.61 -9.31 -10.04
CA ASN A 295 -4.25 -9.41 -8.65
C ASN A 295 -2.73 -9.38 -8.51
N ILE A 296 -2.21 -8.34 -7.88
CA ILE A 296 -0.77 -8.15 -7.73
C ILE A 296 -0.20 -9.00 -6.59
N TRP A 297 -1.03 -9.32 -5.60
CA TRP A 297 -0.61 -9.99 -4.39
C TRP A 297 -1.26 -11.35 -4.26
N SER A 298 -0.46 -12.38 -4.16
CA SER A 298 -0.92 -13.78 -4.04
C SER A 298 -0.58 -14.42 -2.70
N ASP A 299 0.28 -13.79 -1.91
CA ASP A 299 0.82 -14.38 -0.68
C ASP A 299 0.99 -13.31 0.41
N HIS A 300 0.34 -13.52 1.55
CA HIS A 300 0.43 -12.64 2.72
C HIS A 300 1.29 -13.21 3.86
N TYR A 301 1.89 -14.39 3.68
CA TYR A 301 2.68 -15.05 4.72
C TYR A 301 4.10 -14.50 4.86
N LEU A 302 4.68 -13.93 3.78
CA LEU A 302 6.08 -13.50 3.72
C LEU A 302 6.23 -12.00 3.48
N THR A 303 5.38 -11.18 4.10
CA THR A 303 5.26 -9.74 3.82
C THR A 303 6.24 -8.84 4.58
N ASN A 304 6.99 -9.40 5.54
CA ASN A 304 7.97 -8.63 6.32
C ASN A 304 9.18 -9.51 6.70
N PRO A 305 10.31 -8.93 7.11
CA PRO A 305 11.53 -9.68 7.41
C PRO A 305 11.36 -10.74 8.50
N ILE A 306 10.56 -10.47 9.53
CA ILE A 306 10.30 -11.42 10.62
C ILE A 306 9.54 -12.65 10.09
N ALA A 307 8.49 -12.41 9.29
CA ALA A 307 7.73 -13.49 8.68
C ALA A 307 8.58 -14.32 7.70
N ARG A 308 9.45 -13.68 6.90
CA ARG A 308 10.39 -14.36 5.99
C ARG A 308 11.42 -15.21 6.73
N SER A 309 11.82 -14.83 7.92
CA SER A 309 12.74 -15.58 8.78
C SER A 309 12.08 -16.79 9.46
N SER A 310 10.75 -16.92 9.39
CA SER A 310 9.99 -18.00 10.04
C SER A 310 9.83 -19.21 9.12
N ASN A 311 10.34 -20.37 9.54
CA ASN A 311 10.15 -21.64 8.82
C ASN A 311 8.67 -22.03 8.71
N ILE A 312 7.85 -21.69 9.71
CA ILE A 312 6.40 -21.97 9.71
C ILE A 312 5.72 -21.13 8.63
N MET A 313 6.02 -19.84 8.56
CA MET A 313 5.46 -18.95 7.54
C MET A 313 5.90 -19.33 6.13
N ALA A 314 7.15 -19.75 5.95
CA ALA A 314 7.64 -20.29 4.68
C ALA A 314 6.89 -21.55 4.24
N THR A 315 6.61 -22.46 5.18
CA THR A 315 5.82 -23.68 4.91
C THR A 315 4.38 -23.33 4.52
N LEU A 316 3.73 -22.38 5.22
CA LEU A 316 2.38 -21.93 4.88
C LEU A 316 2.32 -21.29 3.50
N SER A 317 3.29 -20.44 3.16
CA SER A 317 3.41 -19.85 1.82
C SER A 317 3.52 -20.91 0.72
N LYS A 318 4.39 -21.93 0.93
CA LYS A 318 4.57 -23.02 -0.02
C LYS A 318 3.29 -23.83 -0.23
N ASN A 319 2.60 -24.17 0.85
CA ASN A 319 1.33 -24.92 0.80
C ASN A 319 0.24 -24.11 0.08
N ASN A 320 0.15 -22.81 0.35
CA ASN A 320 -0.83 -21.93 -0.31
C ASN A 320 -0.59 -21.87 -1.83
N LYS A 321 0.65 -21.80 -2.29
CA LYS A 321 1.01 -21.82 -3.71
C LYS A 321 0.66 -23.15 -4.38
N GLN A 322 0.85 -24.30 -3.69
CA GLN A 322 0.47 -25.60 -4.20
C GLN A 322 -1.05 -25.72 -4.41
N ILE A 323 -1.85 -25.33 -3.41
CA ILE A 323 -3.31 -25.35 -3.48
C ILE A 323 -3.82 -24.45 -4.62
N SER A 324 -3.21 -23.27 -4.80
CA SER A 324 -3.57 -22.35 -5.87
C SER A 324 -3.28 -22.93 -7.26
N ASN A 325 -2.15 -23.61 -7.43
CA ASN A 325 -1.77 -24.26 -8.69
C ASN A 325 -2.63 -25.47 -9.04
N GLU A 326 -3.12 -26.21 -8.06
CA GLU A 326 -4.04 -27.34 -8.26
C GLU A 326 -5.42 -26.86 -8.71
N LYS A 327 -5.93 -25.77 -8.12
CA LYS A 327 -7.22 -25.16 -8.52
C LYS A 327 -7.23 -24.55 -9.92
N VAL A 328 -6.08 -24.17 -10.45
CA VAL A 328 -5.95 -23.64 -11.83
C VAL A 328 -5.93 -24.77 -12.86
N LYS A 329 -5.59 -26.01 -12.43
CA LYS A 329 -5.54 -27.21 -13.31
C LYS A 329 -6.84 -28.01 -13.34
N SER A 330 -7.76 -27.75 -12.41
CA SER A 330 -9.10 -28.32 -12.34
C SER A 330 -10.16 -27.40 -12.97
#